data_d1b19451b7a19e60d386a8f807a550fb
#
_entry.id   d1b19451b7a19e60d386a8f807a550fb
#
_cell.length_a   1.000
_cell.length_b   1.000
_cell.length_c   1.000
_cell.angle_alpha   90.00
_cell.angle_beta   90.00
_cell.angle_gamma   90.00
#
_symmetry.space_group_name_H-M   'P 1'
#
loop_
_entity.id
_entity.type
_entity.pdbx_description
1 polymer ?
#
loop_
_entity_poly.entity_id
_entity_poly.type
_entity_poly.pdbx_seq_one_letter_code
_entity_poly.pdbx_strand_id
1 'polypeptide(L)'
;MPRIDVHAAKWNGGPPGSPGGTVTWSFAAPNGFNDFAAPLNEPDLRALTLEAVRAWARVADIDFVFAGAAPADIEIGWSLLDGPGGTLAETLSSRDGDEQRRAAVRLDAAESWSADPTLDPAGSERENAYAILAHELGHALGLAHDRRAGTLMNAFAGEALDL
;
A
#
# COMPACT_ATOMS: atom_id res chain seq x y z
N MET A 1 -6.35 -23.62 -9.66
CA MET A 1 -6.05 -22.20 -9.48
C MET A 1 -5.70 -21.98 -8.02
N PRO A 2 -4.55 -21.40 -7.68
CA PRO A 2 -4.21 -21.09 -6.30
C PRO A 2 -5.20 -20.04 -5.78
N ARG A 3 -5.77 -20.28 -4.60
CA ARG A 3 -6.59 -19.30 -3.90
C ARG A 3 -5.65 -18.31 -3.20
N ILE A 4 -5.70 -17.05 -3.59
CA ILE A 4 -5.20 -15.95 -2.77
C ILE A 4 -6.17 -15.85 -1.59
N ASP A 5 -5.69 -15.91 -0.35
CA ASP A 5 -6.51 -15.59 0.82
C ASP A 5 -6.87 -14.10 0.75
N VAL A 6 -8.01 -13.83 0.19
CA VAL A 6 -8.59 -12.49 0.18
C VAL A 6 -9.23 -12.30 1.56
N HIS A 7 -8.77 -11.34 2.35
CA HIS A 7 -9.64 -10.81 3.38
C HIS A 7 -10.92 -10.35 2.70
N ALA A 8 -12.06 -10.81 3.21
CA ALA A 8 -13.33 -10.69 2.51
C ALA A 8 -13.85 -9.25 2.31
N ALA A 9 -13.08 -8.24 2.68
CA ALA A 9 -13.46 -6.84 2.50
C ALA A 9 -13.02 -6.33 1.13
N LYS A 10 -13.92 -5.65 0.44
CA LYS A 10 -13.62 -5.03 -0.85
C LYS A 10 -14.27 -3.66 -0.97
N TRP A 11 -13.69 -2.80 -1.79
CA TRP A 11 -14.27 -1.51 -2.13
C TRP A 11 -15.62 -1.69 -2.84
N ASN A 12 -16.57 -0.81 -2.51
CA ASN A 12 -17.94 -0.81 -3.05
C ASN A 12 -18.76 -2.07 -2.73
N GLY A 13 -18.31 -2.92 -1.80
CA GLY A 13 -19.03 -4.12 -1.41
C GLY A 13 -19.25 -5.12 -2.56
N GLY A 14 -20.20 -6.03 -2.37
CA GLY A 14 -20.59 -7.03 -3.37
C GLY A 14 -19.69 -8.26 -3.41
N PRO A 15 -20.06 -9.28 -4.22
CA PRO A 15 -19.33 -10.54 -4.27
C PRO A 15 -17.95 -10.40 -4.90
N PRO A 16 -17.01 -11.32 -4.62
CA PRO A 16 -15.72 -11.38 -5.30
C PRO A 16 -15.87 -11.34 -6.83
N GLY A 17 -15.03 -10.52 -7.49
CA GLY A 17 -15.07 -10.34 -8.95
C GLY A 17 -16.05 -9.27 -9.45
N SER A 18 -16.87 -8.66 -8.58
CA SER A 18 -17.65 -7.48 -8.99
C SER A 18 -16.77 -6.21 -9.00
N PRO A 19 -17.13 -5.17 -9.82
CA PRO A 19 -16.38 -3.93 -9.87
C PRO A 19 -16.16 -3.30 -8.49
N GLY A 20 -14.97 -2.78 -8.23
CA GLY A 20 -14.62 -2.05 -7.01
C GLY A 20 -15.05 -0.59 -7.02
N GLY A 21 -15.58 -0.11 -8.15
CA GLY A 21 -16.03 1.28 -8.31
C GLY A 21 -14.88 2.29 -8.32
N THR A 22 -15.19 3.54 -8.00
CA THR A 22 -14.20 4.61 -7.90
C THR A 22 -13.65 4.65 -6.47
N VAL A 23 -12.32 4.67 -6.35
CA VAL A 23 -11.59 4.79 -5.09
C VAL A 23 -10.64 5.98 -5.18
N THR A 24 -10.84 6.95 -4.30
CA THR A 24 -9.97 8.12 -4.21
C THR A 24 -8.70 7.80 -3.42
N TRP A 25 -7.57 8.41 -3.81
CA TRP A 25 -6.32 8.27 -3.06
C TRP A 25 -5.56 9.59 -2.97
N SER A 26 -4.77 9.78 -1.91
CA SER A 26 -4.09 11.05 -1.65
C SER A 26 -2.83 10.92 -0.80
N PHE A 27 -2.04 12.01 -0.81
CA PHE A 27 -0.98 12.27 0.18
C PHE A 27 -1.51 13.20 1.27
N ALA A 28 -2.46 12.70 2.06
CA ALA A 28 -3.15 13.50 3.06
C ALA A 28 -2.23 13.97 4.19
N ALA A 29 -2.60 15.09 4.78
CA ALA A 29 -2.01 15.52 6.04
C ALA A 29 -2.45 14.61 7.20
N PRO A 30 -1.73 14.61 8.33
CA PRO A 30 -2.15 13.91 9.54
C PRO A 30 -3.61 14.22 9.91
N ASN A 31 -4.37 13.19 10.23
CA ASN A 31 -5.76 13.30 10.70
C ASN A 31 -6.07 12.19 11.71
N GLY A 32 -7.26 12.20 12.28
CA GLY A 32 -7.65 11.27 13.34
C GLY A 32 -7.81 9.80 12.90
N PHE A 33 -7.67 9.49 11.60
CA PHE A 33 -7.73 8.12 11.09
C PHE A 33 -6.35 7.61 10.70
N ASN A 34 -5.58 8.39 9.92
CA ASN A 34 -4.35 7.90 9.30
C ASN A 34 -3.16 7.82 10.26
N ASP A 35 -3.20 8.59 11.35
CA ASP A 35 -2.12 8.64 12.36
C ASP A 35 -0.74 8.89 11.75
N PHE A 36 -0.67 9.73 10.70
CA PHE A 36 0.59 10.12 10.09
C PHE A 36 1.36 11.09 10.98
N ALA A 37 2.68 10.98 10.96
CA ALA A 37 3.58 11.99 11.51
C ALA A 37 3.75 13.16 10.53
N ALA A 38 3.73 12.87 9.23
CA ALA A 38 3.85 13.85 8.16
C ALA A 38 3.24 13.34 6.83
N PRO A 39 2.83 14.25 5.92
CA PRO A 39 2.49 13.84 4.56
C PRO A 39 3.73 13.38 3.79
N LEU A 40 3.55 12.45 2.86
CA LEU A 40 4.62 12.05 1.94
C LEU A 40 4.86 13.18 0.92
N ASN A 41 6.00 13.86 1.02
CA ASN A 41 6.31 15.03 0.19
C ASN A 41 7.45 14.83 -0.80
N GLU A 42 8.24 13.77 -0.68
CA GLU A 42 9.37 13.45 -1.52
C GLU A 42 8.94 13.15 -2.96
N PRO A 43 9.36 13.93 -3.97
CA PRO A 43 8.88 13.79 -5.35
C PRO A 43 9.09 12.39 -5.93
N ASP A 44 10.23 11.78 -5.65
CA ASP A 44 10.57 10.46 -6.16
C ASP A 44 9.67 9.37 -5.56
N LEU A 45 9.38 9.43 -4.25
CA LEU A 45 8.48 8.48 -3.59
C LEU A 45 7.02 8.67 -4.03
N ARG A 46 6.62 9.92 -4.29
CA ARG A 46 5.31 10.21 -4.90
C ARG A 46 5.19 9.63 -6.29
N ALA A 47 6.25 9.72 -7.10
CA ALA A 47 6.28 9.12 -8.43
C ALA A 47 6.15 7.59 -8.36
N LEU A 48 6.89 6.93 -7.46
CA LEU A 48 6.79 5.48 -7.24
C LEU A 48 5.40 5.06 -6.74
N THR A 49 4.79 5.87 -5.86
CA THR A 49 3.41 5.62 -5.41
C THR A 49 2.44 5.63 -6.58
N LEU A 50 2.55 6.62 -7.48
CA LEU A 50 1.71 6.70 -8.67
C LEU A 50 1.92 5.48 -9.60
N GLU A 51 3.16 5.01 -9.75
CA GLU A 51 3.45 3.79 -10.52
C GLU A 51 2.84 2.55 -9.88
N ALA A 52 2.92 2.40 -8.57
CA ALA A 52 2.29 1.29 -7.83
C ALA A 52 0.75 1.32 -7.96
N VAL A 53 0.12 2.49 -7.83
CA VAL A 53 -1.33 2.65 -8.07
C VAL A 53 -1.69 2.27 -9.51
N ARG A 54 -0.91 2.70 -10.50
CA ARG A 54 -1.12 2.31 -11.91
C ARG A 54 -0.93 0.81 -12.14
N ALA A 55 0.00 0.18 -11.45
CA ALA A 55 0.18 -1.27 -11.53
C ALA A 55 -1.07 -2.01 -11.05
N TRP A 56 -1.62 -1.61 -9.91
CA TRP A 56 -2.88 -2.17 -9.41
C TRP A 56 -4.08 -1.86 -10.32
N ALA A 57 -4.18 -0.65 -10.87
CA ALA A 57 -5.25 -0.27 -11.79
C ALA A 57 -5.31 -1.15 -13.07
N ARG A 58 -4.20 -1.77 -13.47
CA ARG A 58 -4.19 -2.69 -14.61
C ARG A 58 -4.78 -4.08 -14.32
N VAL A 59 -4.87 -4.46 -13.06
CA VAL A 59 -5.28 -5.82 -12.64
C VAL A 59 -6.51 -5.84 -11.74
N ALA A 60 -6.82 -4.72 -11.08
CA ALA A 60 -8.00 -4.53 -10.26
C ALA A 60 -9.07 -3.78 -11.06
N ASP A 61 -10.33 -4.20 -10.94
CA ASP A 61 -11.47 -3.50 -11.54
C ASP A 61 -11.90 -2.33 -10.63
N ILE A 62 -10.99 -1.34 -10.51
CA ILE A 62 -11.11 -0.15 -9.67
C ILE A 62 -10.68 1.08 -10.49
N ASP A 63 -11.48 2.14 -10.43
CA ASP A 63 -11.16 3.44 -10.99
C ASP A 63 -10.50 4.32 -9.92
N PHE A 64 -9.17 4.45 -9.98
CA PHE A 64 -8.40 5.23 -9.01
C PHE A 64 -8.37 6.72 -9.36
N VAL A 65 -8.81 7.58 -8.44
CA VAL A 65 -8.84 9.03 -8.61
C VAL A 65 -7.95 9.72 -7.59
N PHE A 66 -6.95 10.47 -8.07
CA PHE A 66 -6.06 11.22 -7.21
C PHE A 66 -6.72 12.47 -6.63
N ALA A 67 -6.77 12.60 -5.31
CA ALA A 67 -7.39 13.69 -4.56
C ALA A 67 -6.39 14.72 -4.00
N GLY A 68 -5.15 14.70 -4.43
CA GLY A 68 -4.12 15.64 -4.00
C GLY A 68 -3.69 15.44 -2.54
N ALA A 69 -3.93 16.45 -1.71
CA ALA A 69 -3.65 16.42 -0.26
C ALA A 69 -4.94 16.36 0.59
N ALA A 70 -6.11 16.25 -0.04
CA ALA A 70 -7.38 16.14 0.65
C ALA A 70 -7.53 14.73 1.27
N PRO A 71 -8.35 14.57 2.34
CA PRO A 71 -8.74 13.25 2.80
C PRO A 71 -9.35 12.42 1.68
N ALA A 72 -9.00 11.13 1.62
CA ALA A 72 -9.39 10.22 0.55
C ALA A 72 -9.72 8.83 1.10
N ASP A 73 -10.19 7.93 0.25
CA ASP A 73 -10.46 6.53 0.62
C ASP A 73 -9.17 5.81 0.98
N ILE A 74 -8.09 6.03 0.22
CA ILE A 74 -6.74 5.54 0.54
C ILE A 74 -5.81 6.76 0.76
N GLU A 75 -5.24 6.86 1.93
CA GLU A 75 -4.29 7.90 2.30
C GLU A 75 -2.89 7.30 2.46
N ILE A 76 -1.84 8.02 2.03
CA ILE A 76 -0.46 7.53 2.05
C ILE A 76 0.44 8.59 2.68
N GLY A 77 1.22 8.21 3.67
CA GLY A 77 2.07 9.14 4.41
C GLY A 77 3.11 8.50 5.30
N TRP A 78 3.90 9.35 5.96
CA TRP A 78 4.89 8.97 6.95
C TRP A 78 4.29 8.76 8.32
N SER A 79 4.73 7.72 9.01
CA SER A 79 4.42 7.48 10.42
C SER A 79 5.69 7.18 11.21
N LEU A 80 5.60 7.20 12.52
CA LEU A 80 6.63 6.70 13.42
C LEU A 80 6.12 5.37 13.96
N LEU A 81 6.62 4.25 13.42
CA LEU A 81 6.18 2.93 13.82
C LEU A 81 7.02 2.39 14.97
N ASP A 82 8.11 1.71 14.71
CA ASP A 82 8.92 1.08 15.73
C ASP A 82 10.44 1.35 15.59
N GLY A 83 10.82 2.20 14.63
CA GLY A 83 12.19 2.63 14.40
C GLY A 83 12.97 1.74 13.43
N PRO A 84 14.25 2.06 13.19
CA PRO A 84 15.03 1.44 12.13
C PRO A 84 15.16 -0.09 12.27
N GLY A 85 14.93 -0.80 11.16
CA GLY A 85 15.08 -2.27 11.08
C GLY A 85 13.93 -3.07 11.69
N GLY A 86 12.80 -2.40 11.97
CA GLY A 86 11.57 -3.03 12.46
C GLY A 86 10.51 -3.19 11.37
N THR A 87 9.32 -2.69 11.65
CA THR A 87 8.20 -2.65 10.70
C THR A 87 8.43 -1.57 9.65
N LEU A 88 8.61 -1.95 8.40
CA LEU A 88 8.89 -1.00 7.30
C LEU A 88 7.67 -0.12 6.98
N ALA A 89 6.51 -0.75 6.92
CA ALA A 89 5.25 -0.08 6.64
C ALA A 89 4.08 -0.93 7.17
N GLU A 90 2.92 -0.32 7.25
CA GLU A 90 1.68 -1.04 7.56
C GLU A 90 0.47 -0.34 6.93
N THR A 91 -0.60 -1.08 6.71
CA THR A 91 -1.87 -0.55 6.25
C THR A 91 -2.94 -0.65 7.32
N LEU A 92 -3.44 0.50 7.79
CA LEU A 92 -4.66 0.56 8.59
C LEU A 92 -5.87 0.49 7.68
N SER A 93 -6.88 -0.28 8.09
CA SER A 93 -8.15 -0.40 7.35
C SER A 93 -9.34 -0.13 8.25
N SER A 94 -10.33 0.57 7.72
CA SER A 94 -11.65 0.71 8.30
C SER A 94 -12.67 0.03 7.39
N ARG A 95 -13.54 -0.80 7.97
CA ARG A 95 -14.49 -1.64 7.26
C ARG A 95 -15.88 -1.52 7.86
N ASP A 96 -16.89 -1.79 7.03
CA ASP A 96 -18.28 -1.97 7.45
C ASP A 96 -18.77 -3.30 6.87
N GLY A 97 -18.81 -4.34 7.73
CA GLY A 97 -18.96 -5.71 7.27
C GLY A 97 -17.85 -6.11 6.30
N ASP A 98 -18.23 -6.51 5.11
CA ASP A 98 -17.32 -6.91 4.02
C ASP A 98 -16.92 -5.74 3.11
N GLU A 99 -17.33 -4.52 3.42
CA GLU A 99 -17.00 -3.34 2.63
C GLU A 99 -15.82 -2.58 3.22
N GLN A 100 -14.79 -2.38 2.41
CA GLN A 100 -13.66 -1.50 2.71
C GLN A 100 -14.14 -0.05 2.64
N ARG A 101 -13.89 0.73 3.68
CA ARG A 101 -14.34 2.13 3.78
C ARG A 101 -13.21 3.12 3.67
N ARG A 102 -12.09 2.83 4.32
CA ARG A 102 -10.89 3.66 4.31
C ARG A 102 -9.66 2.80 4.52
N ALA A 103 -8.54 3.24 3.96
CA ALA A 103 -7.21 2.69 4.25
C ALA A 103 -6.19 3.80 4.42
N ALA A 104 -5.20 3.57 5.28
CA ALA A 104 -4.03 4.43 5.41
C ALA A 104 -2.77 3.59 5.29
N VAL A 105 -1.98 3.85 4.26
CA VAL A 105 -0.66 3.27 4.05
C VAL A 105 0.36 4.11 4.79
N ARG A 106 0.98 3.53 5.81
CA ARG A 106 1.90 4.17 6.76
C ARG A 106 3.30 3.64 6.54
N LEU A 107 4.18 4.48 5.99
CA LEU A 107 5.61 4.15 5.86
C LEU A 107 6.35 4.60 7.11
N ASP A 108 7.27 3.79 7.65
CA ASP A 108 8.09 4.23 8.79
C ASP A 108 9.11 5.28 8.33
N ALA A 109 9.01 6.48 8.91
CA ALA A 109 9.92 7.58 8.64
C ALA A 109 11.34 7.36 9.20
N ALA A 110 11.52 6.36 10.06
CA ALA A 110 12.83 6.01 10.63
C ALA A 110 13.64 5.07 9.73
N GLU A 111 13.01 4.47 8.71
CA GLU A 111 13.67 3.57 7.78
C GLU A 111 14.44 4.31 6.67
N SER A 112 15.42 3.62 6.09
CA SER A 112 16.23 4.16 4.99
C SER A 112 15.64 3.74 3.65
N TRP A 113 14.96 4.64 2.97
CA TRP A 113 14.22 4.36 1.74
C TRP A 113 15.06 4.61 0.47
N SER A 114 14.90 3.75 -0.53
CA SER A 114 15.41 3.93 -1.89
C SER A 114 14.27 4.17 -2.86
N ALA A 115 14.43 5.18 -3.71
CA ALA A 115 13.54 5.43 -4.85
C ALA A 115 13.96 4.64 -6.11
N ASP A 116 14.93 3.76 -6.03
CA ASP A 116 15.29 2.84 -7.11
C ASP A 116 14.37 1.61 -7.08
N PRO A 117 13.43 1.46 -8.03
CA PRO A 117 12.50 0.33 -8.03
C PRO A 117 13.17 -1.01 -8.34
N THR A 118 14.43 -0.99 -8.83
CA THR A 118 15.20 -2.18 -9.15
C THR A 118 16.12 -2.62 -8.02
N LEU A 119 16.12 -1.87 -6.89
CA LEU A 119 16.96 -2.20 -5.76
C LEU A 119 16.59 -3.58 -5.22
N ASP A 120 17.57 -4.48 -5.18
CA ASP A 120 17.51 -5.70 -4.37
C ASP A 120 17.83 -5.33 -2.92
N PRO A 121 16.88 -5.44 -1.98
CA PRO A 121 17.14 -5.13 -0.58
C PRO A 121 18.12 -6.12 0.06
N ALA A 122 18.29 -7.32 -0.50
CA ALA A 122 19.26 -8.29 0.00
C ALA A 122 20.69 -7.75 -0.15
N GLY A 123 21.29 -7.33 0.96
CA GLY A 123 22.64 -6.74 0.99
C GLY A 123 22.66 -5.21 0.82
N SER A 124 21.52 -4.54 0.82
CA SER A 124 21.39 -3.09 0.91
C SER A 124 21.04 -2.65 2.33
N GLU A 125 21.49 -1.46 2.73
CA GLU A 125 21.03 -0.78 3.95
C GLU A 125 19.77 0.08 3.68
N ARG A 126 19.18 -0.05 2.50
CA ARG A 126 18.02 0.74 2.07
C ARG A 126 16.90 -0.18 1.59
N GLU A 127 15.69 0.23 1.90
CA GLU A 127 14.48 -0.49 1.54
C GLU A 127 13.95 -0.06 0.16
N ASN A 128 13.46 -1.00 -0.63
CA ASN A 128 12.84 -0.72 -1.93
C ASN A 128 11.44 -0.14 -1.74
N ALA A 129 11.34 1.19 -1.82
CA ALA A 129 10.08 1.90 -1.59
C ALA A 129 8.96 1.47 -2.55
N TYR A 130 9.27 1.16 -3.81
CA TYR A 130 8.26 0.71 -4.78
C TYR A 130 7.64 -0.62 -4.37
N ALA A 131 8.47 -1.59 -4.01
CA ALA A 131 8.02 -2.92 -3.60
C ALA A 131 7.11 -2.84 -2.37
N ILE A 132 7.51 -2.07 -1.37
CA ILE A 132 6.74 -1.89 -0.12
C ILE A 132 5.44 -1.12 -0.39
N LEU A 133 5.47 -0.02 -1.14
CA LEU A 133 4.25 0.72 -1.53
C LEU A 133 3.26 -0.16 -2.30
N ALA A 134 3.74 -0.97 -3.25
CA ALA A 134 2.88 -1.88 -3.99
C ALA A 134 2.27 -2.96 -3.10
N HIS A 135 3.04 -3.50 -2.13
CA HIS A 135 2.57 -4.46 -1.13
C HIS A 135 1.47 -3.85 -0.24
N GLU A 136 1.74 -2.70 0.36
CA GLU A 136 0.79 -2.03 1.25
C GLU A 136 -0.49 -1.59 0.53
N LEU A 137 -0.38 -1.13 -0.72
CA LEU A 137 -1.56 -0.88 -1.56
C LEU A 137 -2.38 -2.15 -1.78
N GLY A 138 -1.76 -3.32 -1.91
CA GLY A 138 -2.47 -4.60 -1.93
C GLY A 138 -3.32 -4.81 -0.68
N HIS A 139 -2.78 -4.51 0.50
CA HIS A 139 -3.55 -4.53 1.75
C HIS A 139 -4.67 -3.49 1.77
N ALA A 140 -4.41 -2.28 1.27
CA ALA A 140 -5.43 -1.25 1.12
C ALA A 140 -6.57 -1.68 0.18
N LEU A 141 -6.31 -2.58 -0.76
CA LEU A 141 -7.30 -3.19 -1.64
C LEU A 141 -8.00 -4.42 -1.04
N GLY A 142 -7.63 -4.82 0.19
CA GLY A 142 -8.25 -5.92 0.91
C GLY A 142 -7.54 -7.27 0.74
N LEU A 143 -6.35 -7.32 0.14
CA LEU A 143 -5.57 -8.54 0.04
C LEU A 143 -4.87 -8.87 1.36
N ALA A 144 -4.82 -10.15 1.70
CA ALA A 144 -4.01 -10.67 2.79
C ALA A 144 -2.61 -11.08 2.31
N HIS A 145 -1.72 -11.38 3.25
CA HIS A 145 -0.42 -11.95 2.92
C HIS A 145 -0.56 -13.28 2.17
N ASP A 146 0.26 -13.46 1.16
CA ASP A 146 0.47 -14.74 0.48
C ASP A 146 1.71 -15.44 1.07
N ARG A 147 1.58 -16.73 1.38
CA ARG A 147 2.69 -17.52 1.94
C ARG A 147 3.71 -17.98 0.88
N ARG A 148 3.43 -17.78 -0.39
CA ARG A 148 4.33 -18.13 -1.48
C ARG A 148 5.46 -17.12 -1.55
N ALA A 149 6.72 -17.59 -1.49
CA ALA A 149 7.89 -16.76 -1.73
C ALA A 149 7.85 -16.16 -3.15
N GLY A 150 8.39 -14.96 -3.31
CA GLY A 150 8.47 -14.26 -4.59
C GLY A 150 7.14 -13.65 -5.06
N THR A 151 6.08 -13.67 -4.26
CA THR A 151 4.84 -12.94 -4.57
C THR A 151 4.84 -11.57 -3.90
N LEU A 152 4.25 -10.57 -4.54
CA LEU A 152 4.14 -9.21 -4.01
C LEU A 152 3.50 -9.18 -2.60
N MET A 153 2.54 -10.06 -2.32
CA MET A 153 1.85 -10.11 -1.02
C MET A 153 2.52 -11.04 0.00
N ASN A 154 3.78 -11.46 -0.22
CA ASN A 154 4.52 -12.18 0.80
C ASN A 154 4.94 -11.26 1.94
N ALA A 155 4.76 -11.70 3.20
CA ALA A 155 5.10 -10.91 4.39
C ALA A 155 6.61 -10.64 4.57
N PHE A 156 7.46 -11.40 3.91
CA PHE A 156 8.91 -11.27 3.96
C PHE A 156 9.39 -10.50 2.72
N ALA A 157 9.26 -9.19 2.72
CA ALA A 157 9.61 -8.30 1.61
C ALA A 157 11.14 -8.13 1.39
N GLY A 158 11.93 -9.18 1.60
CA GLY A 158 13.37 -9.19 1.37
C GLY A 158 13.81 -9.98 0.14
N GLU A 159 12.88 -10.54 -0.64
CA GLU A 159 13.19 -11.29 -1.85
C GLU A 159 12.73 -10.51 -3.09
N ALA A 160 13.52 -10.58 -4.18
CA ALA A 160 13.21 -9.93 -5.44
C ALA A 160 11.78 -10.28 -5.91
N LEU A 161 10.99 -9.25 -6.17
CA LEU A 161 9.61 -9.40 -6.63
C LEU A 161 9.60 -9.62 -8.15
N ASP A 162 9.13 -10.78 -8.60
CA ASP A 162 8.69 -10.98 -9.97
C ASP A 162 7.31 -10.32 -10.14
N LEU A 163 7.28 -9.17 -10.80
CA LEU A 163 6.07 -8.43 -11.18
C LEU A 163 5.60 -8.82 -12.57
#